data_2b0e5490acc02f139734d01f60d5aa4f
#
_entry.id   2b0e5490acc02f139734d01f60d5aa4f
#
_cell.length_a   1.000
_cell.length_b   1.000
_cell.length_c   1.000
_cell.angle_alpha   90.00
_cell.angle_beta   90.00
_cell.angle_gamma   90.00
#
_symmetry.space_group_name_H-M   'P 1'
#
loop_
_entity.id
_entity.type
_entity.pdbx_description
1 polymer ?
#
loop_
_entity_poly.entity_id
_entity_poly.type
_entity_poly.pdbx_seq_one_letter_code
_entity_poly.pdbx_strand_id
1 'polypeptide(L)'
;SNVIALNSFLGAAISESIIPDQIKEICQKGGYRLMMINSVYGTATDEGNAQIDTLLGILAKYDPTGYITGEGALSKDLISVTSRDFVITGIISIAAIFILIAICFKSISIPVILVASIELAILINEACSLITGAEIPFIAPTIISCVQLGATVDYAILMTSRYKEELNNGKDRIDAIRDAAKASSRSIFQSALVFFCATFGVYLICNVNIVKSICAMLARGAVISAIIIMVFMPALLCLCEKIINKTSYKWITKGETVHES
;
A
#
# COMPACT_ATOMS: atom_id res chain seq x y z
N SER A 1 29.15 -10.00 -18.45
CA SER A 1 28.98 -8.53 -18.65
C SER A 1 29.95 -8.06 -19.73
N ASN A 2 29.48 -7.31 -20.68
CA ASN A 2 30.31 -6.68 -21.69
C ASN A 2 30.28 -5.16 -21.48
N VAL A 3 31.47 -4.54 -21.48
CA VAL A 3 31.63 -3.11 -21.45
C VAL A 3 31.98 -2.62 -22.84
N ILE A 4 31.16 -1.75 -23.39
CA ILE A 4 31.39 -1.15 -24.70
C ILE A 4 31.68 0.34 -24.45
N ALA A 5 32.93 0.71 -24.66
CA ALA A 5 33.38 2.09 -24.61
C ALA A 5 34.00 2.45 -25.97
N LEU A 6 34.20 3.74 -26.22
CA LEU A 6 34.81 4.19 -27.48
C LEU A 6 36.11 3.45 -27.79
N ASN A 7 36.94 3.18 -26.77
CA ASN A 7 38.20 2.47 -26.90
C ASN A 7 38.02 0.93 -27.13
N SER A 8 36.84 0.38 -26.81
CA SER A 8 36.57 -1.05 -27.04
C SER A 8 36.34 -1.37 -28.51
N PHE A 9 35.91 -0.41 -29.32
CA PHE A 9 35.71 -0.58 -30.76
C PHE A 9 37.05 -0.51 -31.53
N LEU A 10 38.02 0.18 -30.96
CA LEU A 10 39.24 0.54 -31.68
C LEU A 10 40.49 -0.26 -31.24
N GLY A 11 40.43 -0.94 -30.11
CA GLY A 11 41.63 -1.49 -29.48
C GLY A 11 42.57 -0.37 -28.96
N ALA A 12 43.47 -0.72 -28.06
CA ALA A 12 44.38 0.24 -27.41
C ALA A 12 45.40 0.92 -28.37
N ALA A 13 45.45 0.52 -29.63
CA ALA A 13 46.46 0.94 -30.59
C ALA A 13 46.01 2.01 -31.62
N ILE A 14 44.70 2.39 -31.63
CA ILE A 14 44.20 3.30 -32.65
C ILE A 14 43.98 4.69 -32.05
N SER A 15 44.56 5.69 -32.69
CA SER A 15 44.38 7.09 -32.27
C SER A 15 42.95 7.57 -32.43
N GLU A 16 42.42 8.32 -31.44
CA GLU A 16 41.09 8.95 -31.44
C GLU A 16 40.85 9.83 -32.69
N SER A 17 41.87 10.23 -33.41
CA SER A 17 41.77 11.04 -34.64
C SER A 17 41.18 10.30 -35.84
N ILE A 18 41.09 8.99 -35.80
CA ILE A 18 40.54 8.13 -36.91
C ILE A 18 39.05 7.89 -36.75
N ILE A 19 38.46 8.25 -35.62
CA ILE A 19 37.07 8.04 -35.36
C ILE A 19 36.21 9.08 -36.14
N PRO A 20 35.19 8.66 -36.90
CA PRO A 20 34.25 9.56 -37.53
C PRO A 20 33.62 10.54 -36.51
N ASP A 21 33.53 11.80 -36.86
CA ASP A 21 32.99 12.85 -35.97
C ASP A 21 31.54 12.53 -35.49
N GLN A 22 30.76 11.87 -36.30
CA GLN A 22 29.41 11.41 -35.92
C GLN A 22 29.40 10.44 -34.72
N ILE A 23 30.39 9.55 -34.62
CA ILE A 23 30.52 8.60 -33.50
C ILE A 23 31.06 9.33 -32.26
N LYS A 24 32.02 10.26 -32.47
CA LYS A 24 32.53 11.10 -31.38
C LYS A 24 31.43 11.94 -30.75
N GLU A 25 30.54 12.54 -31.55
CA GLU A 25 29.45 13.39 -31.08
C GLU A 25 28.40 12.60 -30.25
N ILE A 26 28.19 11.31 -30.58
CA ILE A 26 27.30 10.42 -29.81
C ILE A 26 27.96 9.98 -28.51
N CYS A 27 29.25 9.62 -28.54
CA CYS A 27 29.95 9.03 -27.40
C CYS A 27 30.66 10.08 -26.48
N GLN A 28 30.82 11.30 -26.96
CA GLN A 28 31.49 12.38 -26.20
C GLN A 28 30.75 13.70 -26.41
N LYS A 29 30.13 14.21 -25.36
CA LYS A 29 29.45 15.50 -25.39
C LYS A 29 29.58 16.22 -24.04
N GLY A 30 29.84 17.51 -24.06
CA GLY A 30 29.88 18.34 -22.86
C GLY A 30 30.91 17.93 -21.80
N GLY A 31 32.03 17.32 -22.20
CA GLY A 31 33.03 16.80 -21.28
C GLY A 31 32.79 15.40 -20.74
N TYR A 32 31.67 14.80 -21.06
CA TYR A 32 31.33 13.42 -20.66
C TYR A 32 31.65 12.41 -21.76
N ARG A 33 32.02 11.21 -21.32
CA ARG A 33 32.23 10.03 -22.20
C ARG A 33 31.21 8.95 -21.88
N LEU A 34 30.51 8.46 -22.90
CA LEU A 34 29.54 7.38 -22.76
C LEU A 34 30.25 6.02 -22.70
N MET A 35 29.96 5.26 -21.66
CA MET A 35 30.31 3.85 -21.54
C MET A 35 29.01 3.05 -21.44
N MET A 36 28.81 2.06 -22.29
CA MET A 36 27.66 1.16 -22.22
C MET A 36 28.10 -0.13 -21.51
N ILE A 37 27.42 -0.44 -20.41
CA ILE A 37 27.67 -1.65 -19.61
C ILE A 37 26.48 -2.56 -19.77
N ASN A 38 26.70 -3.71 -20.42
CA ASN A 38 25.65 -4.72 -20.57
C ASN A 38 25.77 -5.74 -19.44
N SER A 39 24.75 -5.79 -18.57
CA SER A 39 24.67 -6.72 -17.46
C SER A 39 24.08 -8.07 -17.92
N VAL A 40 24.50 -9.15 -17.28
CA VAL A 40 23.88 -10.47 -17.39
C VAL A 40 22.74 -10.65 -16.38
N TYR A 41 22.68 -9.78 -15.40
CA TYR A 41 21.64 -9.80 -14.36
C TYR A 41 20.42 -9.04 -14.84
N GLY A 42 19.23 -9.53 -14.44
CA GLY A 42 17.98 -8.85 -14.72
C GLY A 42 17.90 -7.50 -13.99
N THR A 43 17.10 -6.59 -14.53
CA THR A 43 16.75 -5.34 -13.85
C THR A 43 15.93 -5.64 -12.59
N ALA A 44 16.17 -4.89 -11.51
CA ALA A 44 15.48 -5.02 -10.22
C ALA A 44 15.73 -6.37 -9.48
N THR A 45 16.79 -7.11 -9.83
CA THR A 45 17.25 -8.27 -9.04
C THR A 45 18.28 -7.85 -8.00
N ASP A 46 18.44 -8.65 -6.93
CA ASP A 46 19.42 -8.35 -5.88
C ASP A 46 20.86 -8.36 -6.43
N GLU A 47 21.17 -9.28 -7.35
CA GLU A 47 22.47 -9.34 -8.02
C GLU A 47 22.70 -8.13 -8.94
N GLY A 48 21.66 -7.70 -9.67
CA GLY A 48 21.71 -6.51 -10.52
C GLY A 48 21.93 -5.25 -9.68
N ASN A 49 21.22 -5.13 -8.57
CA ASN A 49 21.38 -4.02 -7.63
C ASN A 49 22.78 -3.98 -6.98
N ALA A 50 23.33 -5.13 -6.56
CA ALA A 50 24.68 -5.25 -6.02
C ALA A 50 25.75 -4.88 -7.06
N GLN A 51 25.55 -5.25 -8.32
CA GLN A 51 26.41 -4.84 -9.41
C GLN A 51 26.44 -3.32 -9.59
N ILE A 52 25.27 -2.67 -9.55
CA ILE A 52 25.14 -1.20 -9.65
C ILE A 52 25.89 -0.52 -8.50
N ASP A 53 25.74 -1.03 -7.25
CA ASP A 53 26.48 -0.50 -6.10
C ASP A 53 28.00 -0.61 -6.27
N THR A 54 28.45 -1.73 -6.79
CA THR A 54 29.87 -1.93 -7.09
C THR A 54 30.36 -0.94 -8.14
N LEU A 55 29.58 -0.72 -9.20
CA LEU A 55 29.90 0.23 -10.26
C LEU A 55 29.91 1.69 -9.74
N LEU A 56 28.95 2.05 -8.89
CA LEU A 56 28.92 3.37 -8.22
C LEU A 56 30.14 3.57 -7.33
N GLY A 57 30.56 2.54 -6.59
CA GLY A 57 31.78 2.57 -5.78
C GLY A 57 33.06 2.75 -6.60
N ILE A 58 33.15 2.09 -7.76
CA ILE A 58 34.25 2.24 -8.71
C ILE A 58 34.23 3.67 -9.29
N LEU A 59 33.07 4.13 -9.73
CA LEU A 59 32.91 5.45 -10.33
C LEU A 59 33.32 6.54 -9.34
N ALA A 60 32.85 6.50 -8.12
CA ALA A 60 33.19 7.47 -7.06
C ALA A 60 34.70 7.54 -6.77
N LYS A 61 35.42 6.41 -6.96
CA LYS A 61 36.86 6.34 -6.75
C LYS A 61 37.67 6.96 -7.89
N TYR A 62 37.23 6.80 -9.14
CA TYR A 62 38.00 7.20 -10.32
C TYR A 62 37.49 8.46 -11.00
N ASP A 63 36.16 8.70 -10.95
CA ASP A 63 35.53 9.92 -11.50
C ASP A 63 34.28 10.28 -10.66
N PRO A 64 34.48 11.11 -9.63
CA PRO A 64 33.38 11.56 -8.76
C PRO A 64 32.28 12.37 -9.47
N THR A 65 32.54 12.84 -10.69
CA THR A 65 31.63 13.65 -11.50
C THR A 65 30.82 12.79 -12.49
N GLY A 66 31.15 11.51 -12.59
CA GLY A 66 30.49 10.59 -13.46
C GLY A 66 29.12 10.17 -12.97
N TYR A 67 28.26 9.72 -13.87
CA TYR A 67 26.90 9.24 -13.58
C TYR A 67 26.67 7.86 -14.14
N ILE A 68 25.98 7.01 -13.39
CA ILE A 68 25.45 5.75 -13.90
C ILE A 68 23.97 5.98 -14.20
N THR A 69 23.57 5.72 -15.44
CA THR A 69 22.18 5.83 -15.90
C THR A 69 21.81 4.60 -16.71
N GLY A 70 20.53 4.45 -16.98
CA GLY A 70 19.99 3.31 -17.72
C GLY A 70 18.94 2.58 -16.91
N GLU A 71 18.32 1.58 -17.51
CA GLU A 71 17.17 0.87 -16.95
C GLU A 71 17.43 0.27 -15.56
N GLY A 72 18.59 -0.36 -15.36
CA GLY A 72 18.95 -0.97 -14.07
C GLY A 72 19.13 0.06 -12.96
N ALA A 73 19.90 1.14 -13.21
CA ALA A 73 20.11 2.21 -12.22
C ALA A 73 18.79 2.93 -11.90
N LEU A 74 18.00 3.26 -12.92
CA LEU A 74 16.70 3.90 -12.75
C LEU A 74 15.74 3.02 -11.94
N SER A 75 15.67 1.73 -12.24
CA SER A 75 14.81 0.78 -11.52
C SER A 75 15.22 0.68 -10.05
N LYS A 76 16.53 0.62 -9.76
CA LYS A 76 17.04 0.60 -8.40
C LYS A 76 16.67 1.86 -7.61
N ASP A 77 16.91 3.03 -8.19
CA ASP A 77 16.58 4.31 -7.55
C ASP A 77 15.08 4.45 -7.35
N LEU A 78 14.28 4.07 -8.34
CA LEU A 78 12.83 4.09 -8.26
C LEU A 78 12.32 3.21 -7.11
N ILE A 79 12.80 1.97 -6.99
CA ILE A 79 12.41 1.06 -5.91
C ILE A 79 12.81 1.63 -4.55
N SER A 80 14.02 2.16 -4.40
CA SER A 80 14.50 2.68 -3.13
C SER A 80 13.73 3.91 -2.65
N VAL A 81 13.49 4.88 -3.54
CA VAL A 81 12.71 6.09 -3.25
C VAL A 81 11.26 5.72 -2.96
N THR A 82 10.67 4.90 -3.82
CA THR A 82 9.27 4.50 -3.70
C THR A 82 9.01 3.71 -2.41
N SER A 83 9.90 2.80 -2.02
CA SER A 83 9.75 2.05 -0.76
C SER A 83 9.71 2.97 0.46
N ARG A 84 10.53 4.01 0.47
CA ARG A 84 10.49 5.02 1.54
C ARG A 84 9.20 5.83 1.53
N ASP A 85 8.78 6.27 0.35
CA ASP A 85 7.55 7.04 0.19
C ASP A 85 6.31 6.22 0.58
N PHE A 86 6.33 4.92 0.34
CA PHE A 86 5.25 4.01 0.73
C PHE A 86 5.09 3.93 2.24
N VAL A 87 6.19 3.77 2.98
CA VAL A 87 6.15 3.75 4.45
C VAL A 87 5.62 5.08 4.99
N ILE A 88 6.10 6.20 4.47
CA ILE A 88 5.65 7.52 4.90
C ILE A 88 4.16 7.72 4.60
N THR A 89 3.72 7.39 3.38
CA THR A 89 2.32 7.51 2.97
C THR A 89 1.41 6.61 3.81
N GLY A 90 1.83 5.39 4.09
CA GLY A 90 1.10 4.45 4.97
C GLY A 90 0.92 5.01 6.37
N ILE A 91 2.01 5.50 6.99
CA ILE A 91 1.95 6.10 8.33
C ILE A 91 1.02 7.32 8.35
N ILE A 92 1.13 8.21 7.36
CA ILE A 92 0.28 9.41 7.26
C ILE A 92 -1.20 9.01 7.09
N SER A 93 -1.49 8.03 6.25
CA SER A 93 -2.86 7.55 6.01
C SER A 93 -3.48 6.94 7.28
N ILE A 94 -2.75 6.08 7.97
CA ILE A 94 -3.18 5.47 9.23
C ILE A 94 -3.40 6.56 10.30
N ALA A 95 -2.46 7.50 10.42
CA ALA A 95 -2.56 8.59 11.39
C ALA A 95 -3.78 9.49 11.11
N ALA A 96 -4.02 9.84 9.86
CA ALA A 96 -5.17 10.66 9.45
C ALA A 96 -6.50 9.98 9.79
N ILE A 97 -6.63 8.69 9.47
CA ILE A 97 -7.84 7.90 9.78
C ILE A 97 -8.00 7.72 11.29
N PHE A 98 -6.91 7.46 12.01
CA PHE A 98 -6.92 7.37 13.47
C PHE A 98 -7.46 8.64 14.10
N ILE A 99 -6.97 9.81 13.70
CA ILE A 99 -7.41 11.11 14.17
C ILE A 99 -8.89 11.34 13.84
N LEU A 100 -9.31 11.05 12.61
CA LEU A 100 -10.69 11.19 12.17
C LEU A 100 -11.64 10.36 13.05
N ILE A 101 -11.33 9.08 13.25
CA ILE A 101 -12.15 8.19 14.08
C ILE A 101 -12.12 8.64 15.55
N ALA A 102 -10.97 9.08 16.07
CA ALA A 102 -10.85 9.60 17.44
C ALA A 102 -11.74 10.82 17.69
N ILE A 103 -11.83 11.72 16.73
CA ILE A 103 -12.71 12.89 16.78
C ILE A 103 -14.19 12.47 16.72
N CYS A 104 -14.54 11.56 15.80
CA CYS A 104 -15.92 11.10 15.62
C CYS A 104 -16.47 10.40 16.87
N PHE A 105 -15.69 9.55 17.50
CA PHE A 105 -16.14 8.75 18.65
C PHE A 105 -15.73 9.33 20.00
N LYS A 106 -14.87 10.35 20.02
CA LYS A 106 -14.27 10.92 21.25
C LYS A 106 -13.67 9.84 22.15
N SER A 107 -12.93 8.93 21.53
CA SER A 107 -12.34 7.76 22.14
C SER A 107 -10.96 7.49 21.52
N ILE A 108 -10.04 6.97 22.32
CA ILE A 108 -8.73 6.53 21.83
C ILE A 108 -8.74 5.04 21.49
N SER A 109 -9.51 4.23 22.19
CA SER A 109 -9.56 2.78 21.97
C SER A 109 -10.29 2.36 20.71
N ILE A 110 -11.33 3.08 20.33
CA ILE A 110 -12.12 2.76 19.13
C ILE A 110 -11.25 2.85 17.86
N PRO A 111 -10.50 3.95 17.62
CA PRO A 111 -9.59 4.02 16.48
C PRO A 111 -8.61 2.85 16.41
N VAL A 112 -8.04 2.44 17.56
CA VAL A 112 -7.11 1.29 17.60
C VAL A 112 -7.79 0.01 17.12
N ILE A 113 -8.99 -0.28 17.61
CA ILE A 113 -9.74 -1.49 17.25
C ILE A 113 -10.13 -1.48 15.76
N LEU A 114 -10.63 -0.33 15.27
CA LEU A 114 -11.07 -0.20 13.89
C LEU A 114 -9.89 -0.30 12.92
N VAL A 115 -8.83 0.47 13.15
CA VAL A 115 -7.62 0.44 12.31
C VAL A 115 -7.00 -0.95 12.33
N ALA A 116 -6.87 -1.59 13.50
CA ALA A 116 -6.33 -2.95 13.58
C ALA A 116 -7.16 -3.97 12.77
N SER A 117 -8.50 -3.83 12.77
CA SER A 117 -9.37 -4.71 11.98
C SER A 117 -9.20 -4.49 10.47
N ILE A 118 -9.02 -3.24 10.04
CA ILE A 118 -8.81 -2.89 8.63
C ILE A 118 -7.43 -3.35 8.17
N GLU A 119 -6.38 -3.09 8.97
CA GLU A 119 -5.02 -3.55 8.68
C GLU A 119 -4.94 -5.07 8.59
N LEU A 120 -5.67 -5.79 9.45
CA LEU A 120 -5.78 -7.25 9.35
C LEU A 120 -6.37 -7.68 8.01
N ALA A 121 -7.40 -7.00 7.51
CA ALA A 121 -8.00 -7.29 6.21
C ALA A 121 -7.01 -7.03 5.06
N ILE A 122 -6.22 -5.96 5.13
CA ILE A 122 -5.18 -5.62 4.16
C ILE A 122 -4.08 -6.69 4.16
N LEU A 123 -3.57 -7.06 5.33
CA LEU A 123 -2.55 -8.11 5.48
C LEU A 123 -3.01 -9.45 4.91
N ILE A 124 -4.26 -9.86 5.18
CA ILE A 124 -4.82 -11.09 4.60
C ILE A 124 -4.90 -10.99 3.08
N ASN A 125 -5.30 -9.84 2.54
CA ASN A 125 -5.37 -9.62 1.11
C ASN A 125 -3.97 -9.72 0.45
N GLU A 126 -2.96 -9.13 1.05
CA GLU A 126 -1.57 -9.23 0.58
C GLU A 126 -1.03 -10.65 0.69
N ALA A 127 -1.28 -11.34 1.81
CA ALA A 127 -0.88 -12.72 2.01
C ALA A 127 -1.48 -13.67 0.96
N CYS A 128 -2.74 -13.46 0.56
CA CYS A 128 -3.37 -14.22 -0.52
C CYS A 128 -2.62 -14.08 -1.85
N SER A 129 -2.02 -12.93 -2.13
CA SER A 129 -1.23 -12.73 -3.36
C SER A 129 0.07 -13.53 -3.33
N LEU A 130 0.74 -13.62 -2.18
CA LEU A 130 1.94 -14.45 -2.01
C LEU A 130 1.63 -15.94 -2.21
N ILE A 131 0.49 -16.42 -1.69
CA ILE A 131 0.08 -17.82 -1.83
C ILE A 131 -0.25 -18.16 -3.29
N THR A 132 -0.86 -17.25 -4.04
CA THR A 132 -1.23 -17.48 -5.45
C THR A 132 -0.06 -17.35 -6.42
N GLY A 133 1.11 -16.90 -5.96
CA GLY A 133 2.30 -16.68 -6.81
C GLY A 133 2.07 -15.59 -7.87
N ALA A 134 1.11 -14.70 -7.67
CA ALA A 134 0.84 -13.64 -8.61
C ALA A 134 1.98 -12.61 -8.60
N GLU A 135 2.42 -12.19 -9.78
CA GLU A 135 3.37 -11.08 -9.89
C GLU A 135 2.72 -9.79 -9.39
N ILE A 136 3.26 -9.26 -8.30
CA ILE A 136 2.76 -8.03 -7.69
C ILE A 136 3.65 -6.88 -8.17
N PRO A 137 3.10 -5.91 -8.92
CA PRO A 137 3.82 -4.69 -9.23
C PRO A 137 4.29 -4.01 -7.93
N PHE A 138 5.53 -3.53 -7.90
CA PHE A 138 6.13 -2.94 -6.69
C PHE A 138 5.30 -1.79 -6.06
N ILE A 139 4.51 -1.08 -6.86
CA ILE A 139 3.62 0.01 -6.42
C ILE A 139 2.27 -0.48 -5.85
N ALA A 140 1.88 -1.73 -6.14
CA ALA A 140 0.55 -2.25 -5.81
C ALA A 140 0.25 -2.29 -4.30
N PRO A 141 1.14 -2.73 -3.41
CA PRO A 141 0.85 -2.79 -1.96
C PRO A 141 0.40 -1.45 -1.40
N THR A 142 1.08 -0.36 -1.76
CA THR A 142 0.72 0.98 -1.26
C THR A 142 -0.62 1.47 -1.79
N ILE A 143 -0.88 1.27 -3.09
CA ILE A 143 -2.18 1.64 -3.67
C ILE A 143 -3.28 0.85 -2.98
N ILE A 144 -3.07 -0.45 -2.78
CA ILE A 144 -4.06 -1.33 -2.16
C ILE A 144 -4.31 -0.91 -0.72
N SER A 145 -3.25 -0.70 0.07
CA SER A 145 -3.37 -0.27 1.46
C SER A 145 -4.13 1.06 1.57
N CYS A 146 -3.75 2.08 0.82
CA CYS A 146 -4.41 3.38 0.87
C CYS A 146 -5.88 3.33 0.42
N VAL A 147 -6.16 2.66 -0.71
CA VAL A 147 -7.51 2.59 -1.26
C VAL A 147 -8.40 1.69 -0.40
N GLN A 148 -7.91 0.54 0.03
CA GLN A 148 -8.66 -0.39 0.87
C GLN A 148 -8.92 0.22 2.25
N LEU A 149 -7.94 0.89 2.87
CA LEU A 149 -8.11 1.60 4.13
C LEU A 149 -9.21 2.67 4.02
N GLY A 150 -9.17 3.51 2.97
CA GLY A 150 -10.17 4.55 2.73
C GLY A 150 -11.57 3.99 2.44
N ALA A 151 -11.66 2.94 1.62
CA ALA A 151 -12.95 2.35 1.24
C ALA A 151 -13.62 1.53 2.35
N THR A 152 -12.86 1.07 3.35
CA THR A 152 -13.40 0.18 4.39
C THR A 152 -13.61 0.86 5.74
N VAL A 153 -13.03 2.04 5.95
CA VAL A 153 -13.20 2.79 7.18
C VAL A 153 -14.67 3.15 7.44
N ASP A 154 -15.43 3.45 6.40
CA ASP A 154 -16.85 3.78 6.50
C ASP A 154 -17.70 2.61 7.00
N TYR A 155 -17.35 1.38 6.61
CA TYR A 155 -18.01 0.17 7.10
C TYR A 155 -17.78 -0.01 8.60
N ALA A 156 -16.56 0.21 9.04
CA ALA A 156 -16.16 0.11 10.43
C ALA A 156 -16.85 1.18 11.29
N ILE A 157 -16.90 2.42 10.82
CA ILE A 157 -17.59 3.53 11.48
C ILE A 157 -19.08 3.24 11.57
N LEU A 158 -19.73 2.78 10.50
CA LEU A 158 -21.15 2.47 10.47
C LEU A 158 -21.50 1.39 11.50
N MET A 159 -20.77 0.28 11.53
CA MET A 159 -20.97 -0.81 12.48
C MET A 159 -20.83 -0.32 13.92
N THR A 160 -19.76 0.41 14.20
CA THR A 160 -19.48 0.94 15.56
C THR A 160 -20.51 1.96 16.01
N SER A 161 -20.98 2.83 15.11
CA SER A 161 -22.02 3.82 15.41
C SER A 161 -23.34 3.15 15.75
N ARG A 162 -23.72 2.11 14.98
CA ARG A 162 -24.92 1.33 15.28
C ARG A 162 -24.82 0.57 16.60
N TYR A 163 -23.64 -0.01 16.89
CA TYR A 163 -23.40 -0.65 18.16
C TYR A 163 -23.56 0.31 19.34
N LYS A 164 -22.97 1.51 19.23
CA LYS A 164 -23.14 2.57 20.23
C LYS A 164 -24.60 2.99 20.42
N GLU A 165 -25.35 3.12 19.33
CA GLU A 165 -26.78 3.48 19.35
C GLU A 165 -27.60 2.43 20.11
N GLU A 166 -27.38 1.13 19.81
CA GLU A 166 -28.11 0.05 20.46
C GLU A 166 -27.77 -0.09 21.96
N LEU A 167 -26.52 0.17 22.35
CA LEU A 167 -26.12 0.24 23.75
C LEU A 167 -26.80 1.41 24.49
N ASN A 168 -26.93 2.57 23.85
CA ASN A 168 -27.58 3.74 24.42
C ASN A 168 -29.11 3.53 24.52
N ASN A 169 -29.70 2.66 23.69
CA ASN A 169 -31.09 2.24 23.79
C ASN A 169 -31.33 1.25 24.95
N GLY A 170 -30.29 0.96 25.75
CA GLY A 170 -30.41 0.11 26.94
C GLY A 170 -30.35 -1.39 26.67
N LYS A 171 -29.98 -1.82 25.46
CA LYS A 171 -29.80 -3.25 25.14
C LYS A 171 -28.56 -3.81 25.80
N ASP A 172 -28.64 -5.10 26.15
CA ASP A 172 -27.44 -5.83 26.59
C ASP A 172 -26.42 -5.94 25.46
N ARG A 173 -25.14 -6.06 25.84
CA ARG A 173 -23.98 -6.08 24.95
C ARG A 173 -24.14 -7.03 23.75
N ILE A 174 -24.62 -8.25 24.01
CA ILE A 174 -24.75 -9.30 22.98
C ILE A 174 -25.89 -8.98 22.02
N ASP A 175 -27.01 -8.48 22.53
CA ASP A 175 -28.16 -8.11 21.72
C ASP A 175 -27.88 -6.82 20.94
N ALA A 176 -27.20 -5.84 21.54
CA ALA A 176 -26.79 -4.61 20.89
C ALA A 176 -25.86 -4.88 19.68
N ILE A 177 -24.84 -5.75 19.83
CA ILE A 177 -23.93 -6.06 18.72
C ILE A 177 -24.63 -6.89 17.63
N ARG A 178 -25.53 -7.80 18.00
CA ARG A 178 -26.31 -8.59 17.04
C ARG A 178 -27.20 -7.68 16.18
N ASP A 179 -27.91 -6.75 16.81
CA ASP A 179 -28.83 -5.86 16.11
C ASP A 179 -28.05 -4.84 15.28
N ALA A 180 -26.94 -4.32 15.79
CA ALA A 180 -26.03 -3.46 15.03
C ALA A 180 -25.48 -4.16 13.79
N ALA A 181 -25.00 -5.39 13.94
CA ALA A 181 -24.49 -6.19 12.82
C ALA A 181 -25.57 -6.46 11.78
N LYS A 182 -26.80 -6.81 12.22
CA LYS A 182 -27.94 -7.03 11.33
C LYS A 182 -28.36 -5.75 10.58
N ALA A 183 -28.40 -4.62 11.27
CA ALA A 183 -28.77 -3.35 10.67
C ALA A 183 -27.71 -2.82 9.68
N SER A 184 -26.42 -3.03 9.99
CA SER A 184 -25.30 -2.54 9.17
C SER A 184 -24.97 -3.46 8.00
N SER A 185 -25.22 -4.77 8.11
CA SER A 185 -24.77 -5.77 7.13
C SER A 185 -25.25 -5.49 5.71
N ARG A 186 -26.50 -5.04 5.55
CA ARG A 186 -27.07 -4.71 4.24
C ARG A 186 -26.32 -3.56 3.56
N SER A 187 -26.03 -2.51 4.30
CA SER A 187 -25.32 -1.34 3.77
C SER A 187 -23.87 -1.66 3.46
N ILE A 188 -23.19 -2.38 4.36
CA ILE A 188 -21.80 -2.83 4.16
C ILE A 188 -21.69 -3.72 2.93
N PHE A 189 -22.58 -4.70 2.80
CA PHE A 189 -22.60 -5.58 1.63
C PHE A 189 -22.85 -4.83 0.33
N GLN A 190 -23.81 -3.90 0.32
CA GLN A 190 -24.11 -3.10 -0.86
C GLN A 190 -22.90 -2.25 -1.29
N SER A 191 -22.23 -1.56 -0.37
CA SER A 191 -21.07 -0.74 -0.68
C SER A 191 -19.87 -1.58 -1.10
N ALA A 192 -19.63 -2.71 -0.44
CA ALA A 192 -18.56 -3.65 -0.84
C ALA A 192 -18.83 -4.24 -2.23
N LEU A 193 -20.08 -4.57 -2.56
CA LEU A 193 -20.45 -5.06 -3.88
C LEU A 193 -20.22 -4.02 -4.96
N VAL A 194 -20.57 -2.75 -4.73
CA VAL A 194 -20.32 -1.65 -5.68
C VAL A 194 -18.81 -1.49 -5.92
N PHE A 195 -18.01 -1.48 -4.85
CA PHE A 195 -16.56 -1.37 -4.97
C PHE A 195 -15.93 -2.58 -5.68
N PHE A 196 -16.41 -3.80 -5.36
CA PHE A 196 -16.03 -5.03 -6.05
C PHE A 196 -16.35 -4.95 -7.55
N CYS A 197 -17.59 -4.62 -7.92
CA CYS A 197 -18.01 -4.55 -9.30
C CYS A 197 -17.24 -3.49 -10.10
N ALA A 198 -16.95 -2.34 -9.50
CA ALA A 198 -16.16 -1.29 -10.13
C ALA A 198 -14.74 -1.76 -10.43
N THR A 199 -14.05 -2.32 -9.44
CA THR A 199 -12.66 -2.78 -9.60
C THR A 199 -12.57 -4.04 -10.47
N PHE A 200 -13.49 -4.99 -10.31
CA PHE A 200 -13.55 -6.19 -11.13
C PHE A 200 -13.92 -5.89 -12.59
N GLY A 201 -14.78 -4.91 -12.83
CA GLY A 201 -15.10 -4.44 -14.19
C GLY A 201 -13.86 -3.91 -14.92
N VAL A 202 -13.03 -3.11 -14.23
CA VAL A 202 -11.75 -2.64 -14.79
C VAL A 202 -10.79 -3.81 -15.05
N TYR A 203 -10.72 -4.78 -14.13
CA TYR A 203 -9.92 -5.98 -14.31
C TYR A 203 -10.26 -6.74 -15.59
N LEU A 204 -11.55 -6.84 -15.95
CA LEU A 204 -12.01 -7.55 -17.14
C LEU A 204 -11.70 -6.82 -18.47
N ILE A 205 -11.77 -5.48 -18.45
CA ILE A 205 -11.70 -4.68 -19.69
C ILE A 205 -10.28 -4.16 -19.95
N CYS A 206 -9.48 -3.94 -18.89
CA CYS A 206 -8.18 -3.31 -19.02
C CYS A 206 -7.15 -4.25 -19.66
N ASN A 207 -6.38 -3.72 -20.62
CA ASN A 207 -5.30 -4.47 -21.28
C ASN A 207 -3.91 -4.19 -20.66
N VAL A 208 -3.81 -3.25 -19.71
CA VAL A 208 -2.56 -2.92 -19.04
C VAL A 208 -2.37 -3.85 -17.85
N ASN A 209 -1.36 -4.72 -17.90
CA ASN A 209 -1.13 -5.76 -16.89
C ASN A 209 -1.02 -5.22 -15.46
N ILE A 210 -0.33 -4.09 -15.27
CA ILE A 210 -0.17 -3.46 -13.93
C ILE A 210 -1.53 -3.06 -13.35
N VAL A 211 -2.35 -2.36 -14.14
CA VAL A 211 -3.69 -1.92 -13.72
C VAL A 211 -4.59 -3.12 -13.45
N LYS A 212 -4.52 -4.13 -14.31
CA LYS A 212 -5.27 -5.38 -14.15
C LYS A 212 -4.94 -6.09 -12.84
N SER A 213 -3.65 -6.23 -12.52
CA SER A 213 -3.21 -6.83 -11.26
C SER A 213 -3.69 -6.05 -10.04
N ILE A 214 -3.54 -4.73 -10.04
CA ILE A 214 -4.01 -3.87 -8.94
C ILE A 214 -5.53 -3.98 -8.76
N CYS A 215 -6.30 -3.91 -9.85
CA CYS A 215 -7.76 -4.01 -9.78
C CYS A 215 -8.24 -5.39 -9.30
N ALA A 216 -7.57 -6.48 -9.69
CA ALA A 216 -7.87 -7.82 -9.18
C ALA A 216 -7.65 -7.91 -7.66
N MET A 217 -6.53 -7.34 -7.16
CA MET A 217 -6.22 -7.30 -5.74
C MET A 217 -7.20 -6.42 -4.96
N LEU A 218 -7.62 -5.28 -5.51
CA LEU A 218 -8.62 -4.41 -4.90
C LEU A 218 -10.00 -5.08 -4.85
N ALA A 219 -10.42 -5.75 -5.90
CA ALA A 219 -11.68 -6.49 -5.94
C ALA A 219 -11.70 -7.60 -4.87
N ARG A 220 -10.62 -8.39 -4.75
CA ARG A 220 -10.48 -9.39 -3.69
C ARG A 220 -10.46 -8.72 -2.31
N GLY A 221 -9.74 -7.62 -2.15
CA GLY A 221 -9.66 -6.82 -0.93
C GLY A 221 -11.03 -6.34 -0.44
N ALA A 222 -11.91 -5.93 -1.35
CA ALA A 222 -13.28 -5.53 -1.03
C ALA A 222 -14.07 -6.66 -0.34
N VAL A 223 -13.97 -7.87 -0.87
CA VAL A 223 -14.64 -9.06 -0.30
C VAL A 223 -14.06 -9.42 1.07
N ILE A 224 -12.73 -9.47 1.18
CA ILE A 224 -12.04 -9.80 2.43
C ILE A 224 -12.40 -8.78 3.52
N SER A 225 -12.33 -7.49 3.21
CA SER A 225 -12.65 -6.41 4.17
C SER A 225 -14.10 -6.48 4.64
N ALA A 226 -15.05 -6.72 3.72
CA ALA A 226 -16.45 -6.87 4.09
C ALA A 226 -16.66 -8.04 5.06
N ILE A 227 -16.02 -9.18 4.82
CA ILE A 227 -16.09 -10.35 5.70
C ILE A 227 -15.49 -10.04 7.08
N ILE A 228 -14.29 -9.44 7.13
CA ILE A 228 -13.62 -9.09 8.38
C ILE A 228 -14.48 -8.12 9.19
N ILE A 229 -15.02 -7.09 8.57
CA ILE A 229 -15.84 -6.11 9.29
C ILE A 229 -17.19 -6.68 9.72
N MET A 230 -17.83 -7.56 8.95
CA MET A 230 -19.09 -8.14 9.34
C MET A 230 -18.95 -9.25 10.39
N VAL A 231 -17.84 -9.98 10.42
CA VAL A 231 -17.68 -11.17 11.28
C VAL A 231 -16.72 -10.90 12.44
N PHE A 232 -15.52 -10.40 12.15
CA PHE A 232 -14.45 -10.26 13.14
C PHE A 232 -14.59 -9.01 13.99
N MET A 233 -14.96 -7.89 13.39
CA MET A 233 -15.06 -6.62 14.09
C MET A 233 -16.16 -6.61 15.19
N PRO A 234 -17.37 -7.17 15.00
CA PRO A 234 -18.35 -7.26 16.07
C PRO A 234 -17.84 -8.03 17.30
N ALA A 235 -17.10 -9.11 17.06
CA ALA A 235 -16.47 -9.88 18.15
C ALA A 235 -15.44 -9.05 18.91
N LEU A 236 -14.60 -8.28 18.22
CA LEU A 236 -13.61 -7.39 18.84
C LEU A 236 -14.28 -6.27 19.64
N LEU A 237 -15.30 -5.62 19.10
CA LEU A 237 -16.04 -4.57 19.82
C LEU A 237 -16.66 -5.11 21.10
N CYS A 238 -17.23 -6.30 21.04
CA CYS A 238 -17.83 -6.98 22.19
C CYS A 238 -16.78 -7.37 23.26
N LEU A 239 -15.62 -7.88 22.84
CA LEU A 239 -14.55 -8.26 23.75
C LEU A 239 -13.90 -7.03 24.41
N CYS A 240 -13.72 -5.95 23.66
CA CYS A 240 -13.04 -4.74 24.10
C CYS A 240 -13.97 -3.71 24.78
N GLU A 241 -15.26 -4.01 24.96
CA GLU A 241 -16.23 -3.06 25.51
C GLU A 241 -15.81 -2.45 26.85
N LYS A 242 -15.25 -3.27 27.76
CA LYS A 242 -14.74 -2.78 29.06
C LYS A 242 -13.66 -1.72 28.90
N ILE A 243 -12.79 -1.88 27.89
CA ILE A 243 -11.71 -0.94 27.56
C ILE A 243 -12.30 0.30 26.92
N ILE A 244 -13.25 0.12 25.98
CA ILE A 244 -13.96 1.21 25.30
C ILE A 244 -14.68 2.09 26.32
N ASN A 245 -15.42 1.51 27.25
CA ASN A 245 -16.14 2.25 28.29
C ASN A 245 -15.22 3.08 29.20
N LYS A 246 -14.00 2.58 29.47
CA LYS A 246 -13.03 3.27 30.33
C LYS A 246 -12.32 4.44 29.63
N THR A 247 -12.16 4.35 28.30
CA THR A 247 -11.34 5.28 27.51
C THR A 247 -12.16 6.23 26.63
N SER A 248 -13.47 6.00 26.53
CA SER A 248 -14.36 6.83 25.69
C SER A 248 -15.13 7.82 26.54
N TYR A 249 -15.18 9.05 26.09
CA TYR A 249 -16.00 10.08 26.74
C TYR A 249 -17.48 9.85 26.40
N LYS A 250 -18.30 9.57 27.45
CA LYS A 250 -19.75 9.32 27.29
C LYS A 250 -20.08 8.25 26.23
N TRP A 251 -19.41 7.08 26.30
CA TRP A 251 -19.70 5.96 25.40
C TRP A 251 -21.12 5.45 25.59
N ILE A 252 -21.50 5.18 26.84
CA ILE A 252 -22.87 4.85 27.24
C ILE A 252 -23.37 6.01 28.10
N THR A 253 -24.39 6.71 27.64
CA THR A 253 -25.14 7.64 28.47
C THR A 253 -26.13 6.78 29.24
N LYS A 254 -25.86 6.49 30.53
CA LYS A 254 -26.89 5.90 31.40
C LYS A 254 -28.11 6.79 31.30
N GLY A 255 -29.20 6.26 30.76
CA GLY A 255 -30.48 6.91 30.90
C GLY A 255 -30.74 7.16 32.41
N GLU A 256 -31.00 8.39 32.77
CA GLU A 256 -31.54 8.67 34.06
C GLU A 256 -32.78 7.78 34.20
N THR A 257 -32.71 6.80 35.10
CA THR A 257 -33.90 6.10 35.55
C THR A 257 -34.77 7.17 36.18
N VAL A 258 -35.82 7.57 35.43
CA VAL A 258 -36.94 8.32 35.98
C VAL A 258 -37.54 7.36 36.99
N HIS A 259 -37.18 7.53 38.27
CA HIS A 259 -37.98 7.05 39.37
C HIS A 259 -39.26 7.84 39.33
N GLU A 260 -40.30 7.33 38.69
CA GLU A 260 -41.66 7.70 39.00
C GLU A 260 -41.96 7.23 40.44
N SER A 261 -42.10 8.21 41.30
CA SER A 261 -42.66 8.10 42.65
C SER A 261 -44.14 7.92 42.61
#